data_5a227cc2386fcabc9097e4f40af917fe
#
_entry.id   5a227cc2386fcabc9097e4f40af917fe
#
_cell.length_a   1.000
_cell.length_b   1.000
_cell.length_c   1.000
_cell.angle_alpha   90.00
_cell.angle_beta   90.00
_cell.angle_gamma   90.00
#
_symmetry.space_group_name_H-M   'P 1'
#
loop_
_entity.id
_entity.type
_entity.pdbx_description
1 polymer ?
#
loop_
_entity_poly.entity_id
_entity_poly.type
_entity_poly.pdbx_seq_one_letter_code
_entity_poly.pdbx_strand_id
1 'polypeptide(L)'
;KQAFSQLKGRLKWPVRGSLKNKFGELKISASGVDWTGVSLAAEAGTEIHAIFSGEVVFADWFDHYGWLTIVDHGDNYMSLYAHAEGLYKKTGENVTRGEVIAIVGDSGDTASPNLYFEIRHQGTPVDPSVWCG
;
A
#
# COMPACT_ATOMS: atom_id res chain seq x y z
N LYS A 1 5.98 -12.42 -20.15
CA LYS A 1 5.23 -11.55 -19.24
C LYS A 1 5.13 -12.23 -17.88
N GLN A 2 5.66 -11.60 -16.85
CA GLN A 2 5.68 -12.17 -15.50
C GLN A 2 4.33 -11.98 -14.80
N ALA A 3 3.90 -13.02 -14.10
CA ALA A 3 2.75 -12.91 -13.20
C ALA A 3 3.22 -12.42 -11.83
N PHE A 4 2.32 -11.76 -11.11
CA PHE A 4 2.60 -11.26 -9.75
C PHE A 4 3.16 -12.38 -8.86
N SER A 5 2.55 -13.55 -8.89
CA SER A 5 2.94 -14.70 -8.06
C SER A 5 4.39 -15.14 -8.25
N GLN A 6 4.97 -14.87 -9.41
CA GLN A 6 6.35 -15.24 -9.70
C GLN A 6 7.38 -14.31 -9.07
N LEU A 7 6.93 -13.20 -8.52
CA LEU A 7 7.81 -12.16 -7.96
C LEU A 7 7.87 -12.18 -6.43
N LYS A 8 7.39 -13.24 -5.80
CA LYS A 8 7.43 -13.38 -4.34
C LYS A 8 8.88 -13.31 -3.85
N GLY A 9 9.13 -12.35 -2.95
CA GLY A 9 10.46 -12.07 -2.43
C GLY A 9 11.33 -11.18 -3.32
N ARG A 10 10.83 -10.77 -4.48
CA ARG A 10 11.60 -10.00 -5.47
C ARG A 10 11.01 -8.60 -5.74
N LEU A 11 9.93 -8.24 -5.10
CA LEU A 11 9.34 -6.92 -5.26
C LEU A 11 10.12 -5.92 -4.41
N LYS A 12 10.21 -4.69 -4.89
CA LYS A 12 10.76 -3.60 -4.09
C LYS A 12 9.68 -3.05 -3.18
N TRP A 13 10.07 -2.56 -2.02
CA TRP A 13 9.16 -1.85 -1.15
C TRP A 13 8.60 -0.61 -1.86
N PRO A 14 7.34 -0.24 -1.60
CA PRO A 14 6.70 0.88 -2.32
C PRO A 14 7.26 2.25 -1.95
N VAL A 15 7.99 2.35 -0.84
CA VAL A 15 8.50 3.63 -0.36
C VAL A 15 9.87 3.42 0.30
N ARG A 16 10.69 4.47 0.26
CA ARG A 16 11.91 4.52 1.07
C ARG A 16 11.53 4.90 2.49
N GLY A 17 11.60 3.95 3.38
CA GLY A 17 11.22 4.15 4.77
C GLY A 17 11.63 2.96 5.60
N SER A 18 11.41 3.08 6.90
CA SER A 18 11.72 2.01 7.84
C SER A 18 10.45 1.32 8.28
N LEU A 19 10.53 0.00 8.42
CA LEU A 19 9.40 -0.80 8.88
C LEU A 19 9.09 -0.44 10.33
N LYS A 20 7.91 0.15 10.57
CA LYS A 20 7.48 0.62 11.88
C LYS A 20 6.59 -0.42 12.56
N ASN A 21 5.63 -0.97 11.83
CA ASN A 21 4.73 -2.01 12.33
C ASN A 21 4.76 -3.18 11.36
N LYS A 22 4.94 -4.38 11.90
CA LYS A 22 5.02 -5.60 11.10
C LYS A 22 3.65 -6.22 10.91
N PHE A 23 3.55 -7.07 9.90
CA PHE A 23 2.34 -7.84 9.63
C PHE A 23 2.01 -8.71 10.84
N GLY A 24 0.74 -8.72 11.22
CA GLY A 24 0.28 -9.52 12.36
C GLY A 24 0.37 -8.84 13.70
N GLU A 25 1.03 -7.70 13.81
CA GLU A 25 0.98 -6.91 15.04
C GLU A 25 -0.41 -6.31 15.19
N LEU A 26 -1.02 -6.52 16.35
CA LEU A 26 -2.31 -5.94 16.64
C LEU A 26 -2.13 -4.43 16.82
N LYS A 27 -2.80 -3.67 15.96
CA LYS A 27 -2.89 -2.23 16.10
C LYS A 27 -4.35 -1.89 16.32
N ILE A 28 -4.70 -1.62 17.56
CA ILE A 28 -6.05 -1.21 17.89
C ILE A 28 -6.11 0.31 17.71
N SER A 29 -6.88 0.75 16.73
CA SER A 29 -7.18 2.17 16.54
C SER A 29 -8.35 2.57 17.45
N ALA A 30 -8.62 3.88 17.55
CA ALA A 30 -9.76 4.38 18.29
C ALA A 30 -11.09 3.82 17.77
N SER A 31 -11.14 3.37 16.53
CA SER A 31 -12.32 2.77 15.92
C SER A 31 -12.41 1.25 16.14
N GLY A 32 -11.39 0.63 16.75
CA GLY A 32 -11.38 -0.80 16.99
C GLY A 32 -11.05 -1.64 15.76
N VAL A 33 -10.47 -1.04 14.72
CA VAL A 33 -10.09 -1.75 13.48
C VAL A 33 -8.71 -2.36 13.65
N ASP A 34 -8.59 -3.66 13.38
CA ASP A 34 -7.32 -4.36 13.33
C ASP A 34 -6.68 -4.15 11.96
N TRP A 35 -5.41 -3.79 11.96
CA TRP A 35 -4.66 -3.55 10.73
C TRP A 35 -3.94 -4.82 10.30
N THR A 36 -4.05 -5.17 9.01
CA THR A 36 -3.55 -6.41 8.43
C THR A 36 -2.48 -6.17 7.37
N GLY A 37 -1.69 -5.16 7.58
CA GLY A 37 -0.59 -4.80 6.69
C GLY A 37 0.63 -4.41 7.49
N VAL A 38 1.46 -3.58 6.88
CA VAL A 38 2.66 -3.04 7.52
C VAL A 38 2.63 -1.51 7.45
N SER A 39 3.32 -0.86 8.39
CA SER A 39 3.53 0.59 8.35
C SER A 39 5.00 0.87 8.07
N LEU A 40 5.25 1.75 7.11
CA LEU A 40 6.59 2.17 6.72
C LEU A 40 6.72 3.66 7.05
N ALA A 41 7.55 3.98 8.02
CA ALA A 41 7.78 5.38 8.41
C ALA A 41 8.58 6.07 7.31
N ALA A 42 8.09 7.23 6.87
CA ALA A 42 8.73 8.04 5.85
C ALA A 42 8.27 9.48 6.02
N GLU A 43 9.09 10.42 5.54
CA GLU A 43 8.72 11.84 5.61
C GLU A 43 7.54 12.14 4.68
N ALA A 44 6.72 13.11 5.07
CA ALA A 44 5.64 13.62 4.21
C ALA A 44 6.25 14.09 2.88
N GLY A 45 5.57 13.76 1.77
CA GLY A 45 6.03 14.10 0.43
C GLY A 45 6.92 13.04 -0.22
N THR A 46 7.34 12.01 0.52
CA THR A 46 8.11 10.91 -0.05
C THR A 46 7.28 10.19 -1.10
N GLU A 47 7.88 9.87 -2.25
CA GLU A 47 7.17 9.21 -3.34
C GLU A 47 6.81 7.77 -3.01
N ILE A 48 5.57 7.41 -3.32
CA ILE A 48 5.05 6.05 -3.21
C ILE A 48 5.00 5.44 -4.60
N HIS A 49 5.62 4.27 -4.77
CA HIS A 49 5.74 3.60 -6.07
C HIS A 49 4.86 2.35 -6.08
N ALA A 50 4.19 2.10 -7.21
CA ALA A 50 3.46 0.86 -7.41
C ALA A 50 4.45 -0.31 -7.36
N ILE A 51 4.13 -1.35 -6.61
CA ILE A 51 5.03 -2.51 -6.47
C ILE A 51 5.06 -3.37 -7.72
N PHE A 52 4.02 -3.29 -8.55
CA PHE A 52 3.90 -4.05 -9.79
C PHE A 52 2.89 -3.38 -10.71
N SER A 53 2.88 -3.77 -11.99
CA SER A 53 1.90 -3.26 -12.94
C SER A 53 0.49 -3.71 -12.59
N GLY A 54 -0.49 -2.93 -13.00
CA GLY A 54 -1.88 -3.25 -12.74
C GLY A 54 -2.80 -2.09 -13.08
N GLU A 55 -4.03 -2.21 -12.60
CA GLU A 55 -5.06 -1.19 -12.79
C GLU A 55 -5.48 -0.64 -11.45
N VAL A 56 -5.58 0.68 -11.35
CA VAL A 56 -6.11 1.35 -10.15
C VAL A 56 -7.61 1.07 -10.08
N VAL A 57 -8.03 0.39 -9.02
CA VAL A 57 -9.44 0.07 -8.81
C VAL A 57 -10.09 0.95 -7.76
N PHE A 58 -9.31 1.70 -7.00
CA PHE A 58 -9.81 2.68 -6.04
C PHE A 58 -8.76 3.76 -5.83
N ALA A 59 -9.17 5.03 -5.83
CA ALA A 59 -8.29 6.17 -5.58
C ALA A 59 -9.15 7.31 -5.03
N ASP A 60 -9.30 7.38 -3.69
CA ASP A 60 -10.14 8.36 -3.02
C ASP A 60 -9.87 8.32 -1.52
N TRP A 61 -10.55 9.19 -0.78
CA TRP A 61 -10.60 9.11 0.67
C TRP A 61 -11.43 7.90 1.09
N PHE A 62 -10.93 7.15 2.05
CA PHE A 62 -11.68 6.02 2.58
C PHE A 62 -11.44 5.85 4.08
N ASP A 63 -12.39 6.33 4.88
CA ASP A 63 -12.50 6.11 6.32
C ASP A 63 -11.15 6.29 7.04
N HIS A 64 -10.69 5.29 7.79
CA HIS A 64 -9.47 5.37 8.61
C HIS A 64 -8.18 5.39 7.80
N TYR A 65 -8.25 4.98 6.53
CA TYR A 65 -7.08 4.94 5.63
C TYR A 65 -6.67 6.32 5.09
N GLY A 66 -7.59 7.30 5.13
CA GLY A 66 -7.36 8.58 4.48
C GLY A 66 -7.33 8.45 2.97
N TRP A 67 -6.43 9.18 2.31
CA TRP A 67 -6.28 9.06 0.86
C TRP A 67 -5.64 7.71 0.52
N LEU A 68 -6.36 6.92 -0.24
CA LEU A 68 -6.07 5.51 -0.46
C LEU A 68 -6.03 5.19 -1.94
N THR A 69 -5.01 4.44 -2.36
CA THR A 69 -4.95 3.85 -3.70
C THR A 69 -4.92 2.34 -3.56
N ILE A 70 -5.74 1.65 -4.37
CA ILE A 70 -5.72 0.19 -4.47
C ILE A 70 -5.45 -0.18 -5.92
N VAL A 71 -4.47 -1.06 -6.13
CA VAL A 71 -4.07 -1.54 -7.46
C VAL A 71 -4.39 -3.03 -7.57
N ASP A 72 -5.07 -3.40 -8.65
CA ASP A 72 -5.34 -4.80 -9.01
C ASP A 72 -4.24 -5.27 -9.95
N HIS A 73 -3.48 -6.27 -9.53
CA HIS A 73 -2.32 -6.80 -10.28
C HIS A 73 -2.66 -8.02 -11.14
N GLY A 74 -3.91 -8.43 -11.16
CA GLY A 74 -4.32 -9.67 -11.82
C GLY A 74 -4.19 -10.88 -10.90
N ASP A 75 -4.78 -11.99 -11.30
CA ASP A 75 -4.76 -13.27 -10.56
C ASP A 75 -5.21 -13.13 -9.11
N ASN A 76 -6.13 -12.18 -8.85
CA ASN A 76 -6.69 -11.89 -7.52
C ASN A 76 -5.66 -11.34 -6.52
N TYR A 77 -4.58 -10.72 -7.00
CA TYR A 77 -3.63 -9.99 -6.16
C TYR A 77 -3.91 -8.50 -6.22
N MET A 78 -3.92 -7.88 -5.05
CA MET A 78 -4.08 -6.42 -4.91
C MET A 78 -3.03 -5.87 -3.97
N SER A 79 -2.66 -4.60 -4.17
CA SER A 79 -1.86 -3.84 -3.22
C SER A 79 -2.62 -2.58 -2.81
N LEU A 80 -2.40 -2.14 -1.58
CA LEU A 80 -3.15 -1.05 -0.98
C LEU A 80 -2.16 -0.08 -0.32
N TYR A 81 -2.34 1.23 -0.60
CA TYR A 81 -1.42 2.28 -0.19
C TYR A 81 -2.23 3.38 0.49
N ALA A 82 -2.04 3.55 1.81
CA ALA A 82 -2.89 4.43 2.62
C ALA A 82 -2.12 5.57 3.30
N HIS A 83 -2.87 6.52 3.84
CA HIS A 83 -2.39 7.72 4.55
C HIS A 83 -1.67 8.71 3.64
N ALA A 84 -1.93 8.66 2.34
CA ALA A 84 -1.27 9.55 1.39
C ALA A 84 -1.66 11.01 1.64
N GLU A 85 -0.77 11.92 1.27
CA GLU A 85 -1.05 13.35 1.22
C GLU A 85 -1.72 13.73 -0.10
N GLY A 86 -1.33 13.05 -1.18
CA GLY A 86 -1.91 13.26 -2.50
C GLY A 86 -1.84 12.00 -3.35
N LEU A 87 -2.77 11.90 -4.29
CA LEU A 87 -2.88 10.77 -5.21
C LEU A 87 -2.63 11.28 -6.64
N TYR A 88 -1.80 10.56 -7.39
CA TYR A 88 -1.48 10.91 -8.77
C TYR A 88 -2.28 10.14 -9.80
N LYS A 89 -2.94 9.04 -9.39
CA LYS A 89 -3.67 8.17 -10.32
C LYS A 89 -5.14 8.16 -9.94
N LYS A 90 -5.98 7.91 -10.95
CA LYS A 90 -7.43 7.82 -10.81
C LYS A 90 -7.89 6.39 -11.03
N THR A 91 -9.04 6.04 -10.47
CA THR A 91 -9.69 4.76 -10.73
C THR A 91 -9.83 4.52 -12.23
N GLY A 92 -9.42 3.35 -12.68
CA GLY A 92 -9.45 2.95 -14.09
C GLY A 92 -8.13 3.15 -14.82
N GLU A 93 -7.20 3.92 -14.26
CA GLU A 93 -5.91 4.12 -14.90
C GLU A 93 -4.98 2.94 -14.65
N ASN A 94 -4.12 2.66 -15.62
CA ASN A 94 -3.09 1.63 -15.49
C ASN A 94 -1.83 2.21 -14.87
N VAL A 95 -1.11 1.38 -14.14
CA VAL A 95 0.20 1.72 -13.59
C VAL A 95 1.21 0.66 -14.01
N THR A 96 2.48 1.06 -14.06
CA THR A 96 3.59 0.15 -14.31
C THR A 96 4.39 -0.04 -13.03
N ARG A 97 5.13 -1.13 -12.94
CA ARG A 97 6.01 -1.40 -11.79
C ARG A 97 6.98 -0.24 -11.57
N GLY A 98 7.00 0.29 -10.37
CA GLY A 98 7.88 1.39 -9.99
C GLY A 98 7.36 2.79 -10.30
N GLU A 99 6.19 2.90 -10.93
CA GLU A 99 5.60 4.21 -11.23
C GLU A 99 5.19 4.90 -9.93
N VAL A 100 5.45 6.21 -9.83
CA VAL A 100 5.01 7.02 -8.68
C VAL A 100 3.49 7.19 -8.76
N ILE A 101 2.78 6.76 -7.73
CA ILE A 101 1.31 6.77 -7.71
C ILE A 101 0.72 7.70 -6.65
N ALA A 102 1.52 8.08 -5.66
CA ALA A 102 1.05 8.91 -4.55
C ALA A 102 2.25 9.46 -3.79
N ILE A 103 1.99 10.28 -2.77
CA ILE A 103 3.04 10.76 -1.85
C ILE A 103 2.61 10.53 -0.41
N VAL A 104 3.59 10.24 0.44
CA VAL A 104 3.39 9.96 1.86
C VAL A 104 2.82 11.17 2.58
N GLY A 105 1.87 10.92 3.46
CA GLY A 105 1.29 11.92 4.33
C GLY A 105 0.88 11.31 5.66
N ASP A 106 -0.06 11.96 6.32
CA ASP A 106 -0.62 11.51 7.59
C ASP A 106 -2.15 11.59 7.59
N SER A 107 -2.75 11.44 6.42
CA SER A 107 -4.21 11.48 6.29
C SER A 107 -4.84 10.23 6.91
N GLY A 108 -6.07 10.37 7.38
CA GLY A 108 -6.79 9.28 8.02
C GLY A 108 -6.40 9.09 9.48
N ASP A 109 -6.55 7.86 9.97
CA ASP A 109 -6.34 7.52 11.39
C ASP A 109 -4.88 7.13 11.63
N THR A 110 -4.01 8.15 11.70
CA THR A 110 -2.59 7.95 11.99
C THR A 110 -2.03 9.22 12.64
N ALA A 111 -1.03 9.06 13.50
CA ALA A 111 -0.48 10.16 14.30
C ALA A 111 0.70 10.87 13.62
N SER A 112 1.35 10.24 12.66
CA SER A 112 2.55 10.78 12.02
C SER A 112 2.66 10.28 10.59
N PRO A 113 3.45 10.95 9.72
CA PRO A 113 3.61 10.51 8.35
C PRO A 113 4.14 9.09 8.24
N ASN A 114 3.46 8.29 7.44
CA ASN A 114 3.86 6.92 7.16
C ASN A 114 3.05 6.40 5.97
N LEU A 115 3.52 5.31 5.38
CA LEU A 115 2.74 4.55 4.42
C LEU A 115 2.20 3.32 5.12
N TYR A 116 0.88 3.16 5.16
CA TYR A 116 0.27 1.87 5.52
C TYR A 116 0.08 1.09 4.22
N PHE A 117 0.63 -0.12 4.18
CA PHE A 117 0.74 -0.91 2.95
C PHE A 117 0.24 -2.33 3.17
N GLU A 118 -0.61 -2.80 2.24
CA GLU A 118 -1.11 -4.18 2.27
C GLU A 118 -0.89 -4.84 0.92
N ILE A 119 -0.70 -6.16 0.98
CA ILE A 119 -0.84 -7.03 -0.19
C ILE A 119 -1.96 -8.01 0.16
N ARG A 120 -2.90 -8.21 -0.75
CA ARG A 120 -4.01 -9.16 -0.58
C ARG A 120 -4.05 -10.15 -1.72
N HIS A 121 -4.32 -11.40 -1.39
CA HIS A 121 -4.57 -12.45 -2.38
C HIS A 121 -5.94 -13.05 -2.11
N GLN A 122 -6.83 -12.98 -3.09
CA GLN A 122 -8.22 -13.44 -2.97
C GLN A 122 -8.92 -12.78 -1.77
N GLY A 123 -8.67 -11.50 -1.55
CA GLY A 123 -9.25 -10.74 -0.46
C GLY A 123 -8.61 -10.96 0.91
N THR A 124 -7.67 -11.89 1.03
CA THR A 124 -7.00 -12.20 2.29
C THR A 124 -5.65 -11.48 2.35
N PRO A 125 -5.40 -10.70 3.42
CA PRO A 125 -4.09 -10.06 3.58
C PRO A 125 -2.97 -11.08 3.74
N VAL A 126 -1.84 -10.81 3.10
CA VAL A 126 -0.62 -11.63 3.20
C VAL A 126 0.53 -10.75 3.67
N ASP A 127 1.57 -11.35 4.24
CA ASP A 127 2.70 -10.60 4.80
C ASP A 127 3.53 -9.93 3.71
N PRO A 128 3.52 -8.58 3.62
CA PRO A 128 4.33 -7.89 2.61
C PRO A 128 5.82 -8.15 2.71
N SER A 129 6.35 -8.50 3.90
CA SER A 129 7.77 -8.77 4.09
C SER A 129 8.21 -10.06 3.40
N VAL A 130 7.27 -10.94 3.09
CA VAL A 130 7.56 -12.17 2.31
C VAL A 130 7.68 -11.82 0.83
N TRP A 131 6.99 -10.78 0.38
CA TRP A 131 6.92 -10.39 -1.05
C TRP A 131 7.98 -9.37 -1.44
N CYS A 132 8.29 -8.43 -0.54
CA CYS A 132 9.21 -7.34 -0.80
C CYS A 132 10.57 -7.59 -0.16
N GLY A 133 11.61 -7.28 -0.91
CA GLY A 133 12.96 -7.47 -0.41
C GLY A 133 13.94 -6.45 -0.87
#